data_0ca94f207330d4d0faaea6f6fdf78aaf
#
_entry.id   0ca94f207330d4d0faaea6f6fdf78aaf
#
_cell.length_a   1.000
_cell.length_b   1.000
_cell.length_c   1.000
_cell.angle_alpha   90.00
_cell.angle_beta   90.00
_cell.angle_gamma   90.00
#
_symmetry.space_group_name_H-M   'P 1'
#
loop_
_entity.id
_entity.type
_entity.pdbx_description
1 polymer ?
#
loop_
_entity_poly.entity_id
_entity_poly.type
_entity_poly.pdbx_seq_one_letter_code
_entity_poly.pdbx_strand_id
1 'polypeptide(L)'
;AQLLLTANDFKNRDRYLNVRNTLLTLSEYPTIPIVNENDTVSTEEIRLGDNDRLAAMVANLLPADVLIILSVVDGLLTGDPRDPASHRIPYVDKYDDELQ
;
A
#
# COMPACT_ATOMS: atom_id res chain seq x y z
N ALA A 1 9.07 -1.32 -15.31
CA ALA A 1 7.69 -1.19 -15.81
C ALA A 1 6.87 -0.36 -14.83
N GLN A 2 6.02 0.49 -15.37
CA GLN A 2 5.15 1.35 -14.57
C GLN A 2 3.71 0.84 -14.59
N LEU A 3 3.07 0.79 -13.41
CA LEU A 3 1.66 0.46 -13.26
C LEU A 3 0.95 1.57 -12.51
N LEU A 4 -0.15 2.05 -13.08
CA LEU A 4 -1.00 3.05 -12.45
C LEU A 4 -2.32 2.40 -12.06
N LEU A 5 -2.61 2.38 -10.77
CA LEU A 5 -3.74 1.65 -10.20
C LEU A 5 -4.78 2.61 -9.63
N THR A 6 -6.02 2.13 -9.50
CA THR A 6 -7.11 2.87 -8.89
C THR A 6 -7.74 2.05 -7.76
N ALA A 7 -8.55 2.70 -6.93
CA ALA A 7 -9.31 2.00 -5.89
C ALA A 7 -10.19 0.88 -6.48
N ASN A 8 -10.74 1.10 -7.67
CA ASN A 8 -11.57 0.08 -8.33
C ASN A 8 -10.80 -1.18 -8.70
N ASP A 9 -9.49 -1.07 -8.94
CA ASP A 9 -8.65 -2.24 -9.23
C ASP A 9 -8.59 -3.21 -8.05
N PHE A 10 -8.80 -2.70 -6.84
CA PHE A 10 -8.80 -3.53 -5.63
C PHE A 10 -10.21 -3.97 -5.20
N LYS A 11 -11.25 -3.28 -5.64
CA LYS A 11 -12.64 -3.59 -5.27
C LYS A 11 -13.31 -4.54 -6.23
N ASN A 12 -12.97 -4.48 -7.51
CA ASN A 12 -13.53 -5.34 -8.55
C ASN A 12 -12.68 -6.60 -8.68
N ARG A 13 -13.31 -7.77 -8.53
CA ARG A 13 -12.59 -9.04 -8.54
C ARG A 13 -11.81 -9.27 -9.83
N ASP A 14 -12.42 -9.01 -10.98
CA ASP A 14 -11.77 -9.24 -12.27
C ASP A 14 -10.56 -8.31 -12.45
N ARG A 15 -10.69 -7.05 -12.04
CA ARG A 15 -9.58 -6.09 -12.08
C ARG A 15 -8.48 -6.47 -11.10
N TYR A 16 -8.85 -6.89 -9.90
CA TYR A 16 -7.92 -7.35 -8.88
C TYR A 16 -7.07 -8.50 -9.40
N LEU A 17 -7.71 -9.52 -9.97
CA LEU A 17 -7.00 -10.66 -10.52
C LEU A 17 -6.14 -10.28 -11.72
N ASN A 18 -6.59 -9.34 -12.53
CA ASN A 18 -5.83 -8.87 -13.68
C ASN A 18 -4.54 -8.14 -13.23
N VAL A 19 -4.63 -7.28 -12.25
CA VAL A 19 -3.45 -6.60 -11.67
C VAL A 19 -2.49 -7.62 -11.06
N ARG A 20 -3.02 -8.56 -10.29
CA ARG A 20 -2.23 -9.62 -9.68
C ARG A 20 -1.47 -10.43 -10.72
N ASN A 21 -2.16 -10.86 -11.77
CA ASN A 21 -1.55 -11.65 -12.83
C ASN A 21 -0.50 -10.85 -13.60
N THR A 22 -0.75 -9.56 -13.82
CA THR A 22 0.22 -8.67 -14.48
C THR A 22 1.50 -8.57 -13.67
N LEU A 23 1.39 -8.37 -12.35
CA LEU A 23 2.54 -8.27 -11.48
C LEU A 23 3.31 -9.59 -11.38
N LEU A 24 2.59 -10.71 -11.31
CA LEU A 24 3.22 -12.03 -11.29
C LEU A 24 3.98 -12.31 -12.59
N THR A 25 3.39 -11.93 -13.73
CA THR A 25 4.04 -12.08 -15.03
C THR A 25 5.31 -11.23 -15.12
N LEU A 26 5.24 -9.98 -14.66
CA LEU A 26 6.41 -9.09 -14.65
C LEU A 26 7.54 -9.63 -13.78
N SER A 27 7.23 -10.36 -12.71
CA SER A 27 8.25 -10.92 -11.84
C SER A 27 9.07 -12.03 -12.50
N GLU A 28 8.60 -12.57 -13.61
CA GLU A 28 9.33 -13.58 -14.40
C GLU A 28 10.40 -12.97 -15.29
N TYR A 29 10.41 -11.65 -15.44
CA TYR A 29 11.36 -10.91 -16.25
C TYR A 29 12.31 -10.12 -15.34
N PRO A 30 13.49 -9.71 -15.83
CA PRO A 30 14.39 -8.85 -15.05
C PRO A 30 13.89 -7.41 -15.04
N THR A 31 12.70 -7.20 -14.51
CA THR A 31 12.00 -5.91 -14.43
C THR A 31 11.55 -5.65 -13.01
N ILE A 32 11.58 -4.39 -12.62
CA ILE A 32 11.02 -3.96 -11.32
C ILE A 32 9.77 -3.14 -11.62
N PRO A 33 8.59 -3.59 -11.17
CA PRO A 33 7.39 -2.79 -11.33
C PRO A 33 7.43 -1.56 -10.41
N ILE A 34 7.08 -0.42 -10.97
CA ILE A 34 6.95 0.83 -10.23
C ILE A 34 5.46 1.18 -10.23
N VAL A 35 4.87 1.24 -9.05
CA VAL A 35 3.42 1.35 -8.89
C VAL A 35 3.05 2.70 -8.27
N ASN A 36 2.02 3.31 -8.80
CA ASN A 36 1.43 4.52 -8.22
C ASN A 36 -0.07 4.54 -8.50
N GLU A 37 -0.78 5.47 -7.88
CA GLU A 37 -2.20 5.65 -8.16
C GLU A 37 -2.38 6.37 -9.50
N ASN A 38 -3.43 5.98 -10.25
CA ASN A 38 -3.79 6.65 -11.49
C ASN A 38 -4.66 7.87 -11.18
N ASP A 39 -4.02 9.01 -11.00
CA ASP A 39 -4.69 10.25 -10.63
C ASP A 39 -5.52 10.85 -11.76
N THR A 40 -5.27 10.45 -12.99
CA THR A 40 -6.01 10.98 -14.15
C THR A 40 -7.45 10.50 -14.22
N VAL A 41 -7.74 9.34 -13.63
CA VAL A 41 -9.08 8.74 -13.66
C VAL A 41 -9.69 8.55 -12.28
N SER A 42 -8.96 8.91 -11.23
CA SER A 42 -9.42 8.82 -9.85
C SER A 42 -10.09 10.12 -9.42
N THR A 43 -11.23 10.02 -8.72
CA THR A 43 -11.86 11.16 -8.07
C THR A 43 -11.52 11.14 -6.58
N GLU A 44 -11.73 12.27 -5.89
CA GLU A 44 -11.46 12.33 -4.45
C GLU A 44 -12.24 11.28 -3.66
N GLU A 45 -13.45 10.97 -4.10
CA GLU A 45 -14.33 10.01 -3.43
C GLU A 45 -13.83 8.58 -3.54
N ILE A 46 -13.07 8.25 -4.58
CA ILE A 46 -12.61 6.89 -4.85
C ILE A 46 -11.09 6.77 -4.87
N ARG A 47 -10.39 7.77 -4.37
CA ARG A 47 -8.93 7.72 -4.25
C ARG A 47 -8.50 6.73 -3.20
N LEU A 48 -7.35 6.10 -3.43
CA LEU A 48 -6.71 5.24 -2.44
C LEU A 48 -6.16 6.05 -1.27
N GLY A 49 -5.82 7.32 -1.51
CA GLY A 49 -5.21 8.16 -0.51
C GLY A 49 -3.71 8.25 -0.71
N ASP A 50 -2.93 7.94 0.32
CA ASP A 50 -1.48 8.01 0.23
C ASP A 50 -0.87 6.72 -0.31
N ASN A 51 0.42 6.78 -0.62
CA ASN A 51 1.14 5.64 -1.18
C ASN A 51 1.43 4.55 -0.15
N ASP A 52 1.39 4.85 1.13
CA ASP A 52 1.56 3.84 2.18
C ASP A 52 0.41 2.83 2.14
N ARG A 53 -0.81 3.33 1.97
CA ARG A 53 -1.99 2.48 1.81
C ARG A 53 -1.91 1.64 0.53
N LEU A 54 -1.53 2.27 -0.58
CA LEU A 54 -1.34 1.57 -1.85
C LEU A 54 -0.29 0.46 -1.70
N ALA A 55 0.82 0.74 -1.05
CA ALA A 55 1.89 -0.23 -0.81
C ALA A 55 1.39 -1.43 0.00
N ALA A 56 0.61 -1.18 1.04
CA ALA A 56 0.02 -2.24 1.85
C ALA A 56 -0.93 -3.11 1.04
N MET A 57 -1.75 -2.51 0.19
CA MET A 57 -2.70 -3.23 -0.66
C MET A 57 -1.98 -4.09 -1.69
N VAL A 58 -0.90 -3.59 -2.29
CA VAL A 58 -0.09 -4.37 -3.23
C VAL A 58 0.63 -5.51 -2.52
N ALA A 59 1.13 -5.29 -1.32
CA ALA A 59 1.78 -6.34 -0.54
C ALA A 59 0.82 -7.49 -0.21
N ASN A 60 -0.45 -7.18 0.07
CA ASN A 60 -1.48 -8.20 0.28
C ASN A 60 -1.86 -8.91 -1.02
N LEU A 61 -1.88 -8.19 -2.12
CA LEU A 61 -2.21 -8.73 -3.44
C LEU A 61 -1.21 -9.81 -3.85
N LEU A 62 0.07 -9.61 -3.57
CA LEU A 62 1.17 -10.46 -4.00
C LEU A 62 1.79 -11.25 -2.85
N PRO A 63 1.15 -11.69 -1.85
CA PRO A 63 1.69 -12.23 -0.58
C PRO A 63 3.20 -11.95 -0.42
N ALA A 64 3.56 -10.69 -0.25
CA ALA A 64 4.94 -10.28 -0.14
C ALA A 64 5.55 -10.78 1.19
N ASP A 65 6.82 -11.16 1.15
CA ASP A 65 7.53 -11.58 2.35
C ASP A 65 7.79 -10.42 3.31
N VAL A 66 8.08 -9.24 2.74
CA VAL A 66 8.42 -8.05 3.52
C VAL A 66 7.84 -6.81 2.81
N LEU A 67 7.30 -5.89 3.59
CA LEU A 67 6.94 -4.56 3.13
C LEU A 67 7.79 -3.53 3.89
N ILE A 68 8.53 -2.71 3.14
CA ILE A 68 9.35 -1.65 3.72
C ILE A 68 8.74 -0.31 3.35
N ILE A 69 8.39 0.48 4.36
CA ILE A 69 7.85 1.82 4.16
C ILE A 69 8.90 2.86 4.50
N LEU A 70 9.24 3.68 3.50
CA LEU A 70 10.17 4.79 3.68
C LEU A 70 9.36 6.06 3.96
N SER A 71 9.52 6.60 5.14
CA SER A 71 8.70 7.71 5.61
C SER A 71 9.55 8.73 6.38
N VAL A 72 8.95 9.91 6.59
CA VAL A 72 9.56 10.96 7.40
C VAL A 72 9.33 10.77 8.90
N VAL A 73 8.53 9.77 9.29
CA VAL A 73 8.33 9.39 10.69
C VAL A 73 9.14 8.14 11.02
N ASP A 74 9.44 7.95 12.32
CA ASP A 74 10.31 6.87 12.77
C ASP A 74 9.64 5.47 12.71
N GLY A 75 8.34 5.42 12.50
CA GLY A 75 7.61 4.17 12.47
C GLY A 75 6.16 4.37 12.89
N LEU A 76 5.52 3.30 13.34
CA LEU A 76 4.14 3.38 13.84
C LEU A 76 4.12 4.16 15.15
N LEU A 77 3.30 5.20 15.20
CA LEU A 77 3.19 6.08 16.34
C LEU A 77 1.88 5.83 17.09
N THR A 78 1.85 6.20 18.38
CA THR A 78 0.65 6.07 19.21
C THR A 78 -0.40 7.14 18.90
N GLY A 79 0.00 8.19 18.17
CA GLY A 79 -0.90 9.28 17.78
C GLY A 79 -0.29 10.17 16.71
N ASP A 80 -0.75 11.40 16.61
CA ASP A 80 -0.28 12.36 15.62
C ASP A 80 1.23 12.62 15.79
N PRO A 81 2.05 12.52 14.72
CA PRO A 81 3.49 12.81 14.83
C PRO A 81 3.83 14.20 15.36
N ARG A 82 2.90 15.16 15.23
CA ARG A 82 3.08 16.52 15.73
C ARG A 82 2.76 16.66 17.22
N ASP A 83 2.15 15.65 17.82
CA ASP A 83 1.86 15.63 19.26
C ASP A 83 3.09 15.10 20.01
N PRO A 84 3.69 15.91 20.91
CA PRO A 84 4.86 15.47 21.67
C PRO A 84 4.59 14.29 22.59
N ALA A 85 3.33 13.97 22.89
CA ALA A 85 2.96 12.79 23.67
C ALA A 85 2.95 11.50 22.84
N SER A 86 3.04 11.58 21.52
CA SER A 86 3.09 10.40 20.66
C SER A 86 4.44 9.70 20.76
N HIS A 87 4.40 8.37 20.76
CA HIS A 87 5.59 7.53 20.85
C HIS A 87 5.63 6.55 19.68
N ARG A 88 6.83 6.22 19.26
CA ARG A 88 7.03 5.15 18.29
C ARG A 88 6.70 3.80 18.92
N ILE A 89 5.94 2.98 18.19
CA ILE A 89 5.65 1.61 18.59
C ILE A 89 6.72 0.72 17.94
N PRO A 90 7.67 0.16 18.72
CA PRO A 90 8.81 -0.55 18.13
C PRO A 90 8.45 -1.92 17.55
N TYR A 91 7.37 -2.54 18.06
CA TYR A 91 7.00 -3.86 17.61
C TYR A 91 5.51 -4.12 17.84
N VAL A 92 4.86 -4.76 16.87
CA VAL A 92 3.45 -5.14 16.95
C VAL A 92 3.33 -6.61 16.54
N ASP A 93 2.89 -7.47 17.47
CA ASP A 93 2.67 -8.89 17.21
C ASP A 93 1.44 -9.15 16.38
N LYS A 94 0.38 -8.43 16.67
CA LYS A 94 -0.91 -8.64 16.05
C LYS A 94 -1.69 -7.35 16.02
N TYR A 95 -2.64 -7.30 15.10
CA TYR A 95 -3.56 -6.18 14.99
C TYR A 95 -4.58 -6.22 16.14
N ASP A 96 -4.79 -5.08 16.80
CA ASP A 96 -5.78 -4.95 17.86
C ASP A 96 -6.53 -3.61 17.73
N ASP A 97 -7.48 -3.36 18.64
CA ASP A 97 -8.34 -2.18 18.58
C ASP A 97 -7.57 -0.88 18.75
N GLU A 98 -6.44 -0.88 19.42
CA GLU A 98 -5.60 0.30 19.61
C GLU A 98 -4.94 0.76 18.30
N LEU A 99 -4.84 -0.12 17.31
CA LEU A 99 -4.22 0.16 16.02
C LEU A 99 -5.21 0.65 14.97
N GLN A 100 -6.48 0.63 15.27
CA GLN A 100 -7.52 1.05 14.33
C GLN A 100 -7.56 2.58 14.15
#